data_406f627ac378713ccb9dbfba9cf237a9
#
_entry.id   406f627ac378713ccb9dbfba9cf237a9
#
_cell.length_a   1.000
_cell.length_b   1.000
_cell.length_c   1.000
_cell.angle_alpha   90.00
_cell.angle_beta   90.00
_cell.angle_gamma   90.00
#
_symmetry.space_group_name_H-M   'P 1'
#
loop_
_entity.id
_entity.type
_entity.pdbx_description
1 polymer ?
#
loop_
_entity_poly.entity_id
_entity_poly.type
_entity_poly.pdbx_seq_one_letter_code
_entity_poly.pdbx_strand_id
1 'polypeptide(L)'
;MSDKPNSVDAEVGEMNLPEEDVAGGGCPVDHGRAPYPAEGGGSRGWWPNRLNLRVLAKNPLEANPLDEEFDYAEAFEGLDLDAVKQDIATVLTTSQDWWPADYGHYGPLMIRMAWHSAGTYRISDGRGGAGAGQQRVAPLNSWPDNGNLDKARRLLWPVKAKYGQALSWALMVLTGNVALESMGFETFGFGGGREDVWEPDEDVYWGPEQTWLGDERYTGDRELENPLAAVQMGLIYVNPEGPNGNPDPLAAARDIRETFGRMAMNDEETFALIAGGHSFGKTHGAASAEDYVGPEPEGAPLEEQGLGWKNRFGSGKGNDTITSGLEVIWTQTPNRWSNYFLENLYGFEWELTESPAGAKQWVAKDADNVIPDPMTGELTRKPTMLTTDLALRVDPIYDEIGRRFLANPDQFAEAFAKAWFKLLHRDMGPVSRYLRPWVPEPQLWQDPVPPVDHELIGDADITALKT
;
A
#
# COMPACT_ATOMS: atom_id res chain seq x y z
N MET A 1 -33.82 15.57 -55.93
CA MET A 1 -32.44 15.58 -56.41
C MET A 1 -31.58 15.79 -55.18
N SER A 2 -31.34 14.86 -54.53
CA SER A 2 -30.48 13.74 -54.12
C SER A 2 -29.04 13.89 -54.62
N ASP A 3 -28.14 14.08 -53.75
CA ASP A 3 -26.79 13.59 -53.89
C ASP A 3 -26.24 13.22 -52.51
N LYS A 4 -26.01 11.92 -52.33
CA LYS A 4 -25.26 11.31 -51.25
C LYS A 4 -23.77 11.26 -51.70
N PRO A 5 -22.78 11.48 -50.80
CA PRO A 5 -21.42 11.11 -51.11
C PRO A 5 -21.15 9.65 -50.72
N ASN A 6 -20.39 9.00 -51.55
CA ASN A 6 -19.89 7.63 -51.51
C ASN A 6 -19.11 7.29 -50.22
N SER A 7 -19.46 6.16 -49.65
CA SER A 7 -18.63 5.40 -48.73
C SER A 7 -17.49 4.72 -49.54
N VAL A 8 -16.25 4.96 -49.12
CA VAL A 8 -15.10 4.19 -49.59
C VAL A 8 -14.82 3.13 -48.52
N ASP A 9 -15.26 1.90 -48.81
CA ASP A 9 -14.86 0.73 -48.04
C ASP A 9 -13.38 0.43 -48.36
N ALA A 10 -12.52 0.65 -47.38
CA ALA A 10 -11.15 0.16 -47.43
C ALA A 10 -11.12 -1.27 -46.88
N GLU A 11 -11.02 -2.24 -47.76
CA GLU A 11 -10.66 -3.62 -47.43
C GLU A 11 -9.27 -3.61 -46.82
N VAL A 12 -9.19 -3.90 -45.51
CA VAL A 12 -7.95 -4.23 -44.83
C VAL A 12 -7.61 -5.67 -45.14
N GLY A 13 -6.74 -5.87 -46.12
CA GLY A 13 -6.23 -7.20 -46.47
C GLY A 13 -5.47 -7.81 -45.28
N GLU A 14 -5.88 -9.00 -44.90
CA GLU A 14 -5.11 -9.86 -43.99
C GLU A 14 -3.75 -10.16 -44.60
N MET A 15 -2.71 -9.58 -44.01
CA MET A 15 -1.33 -9.90 -44.36
C MET A 15 -0.91 -11.15 -43.60
N ASN A 16 -1.02 -12.31 -44.24
CA ASN A 16 -0.41 -13.54 -43.78
C ASN A 16 1.10 -13.40 -43.87
N LEU A 17 1.78 -13.26 -42.74
CA LEU A 17 3.22 -13.40 -42.64
C LEU A 17 3.56 -14.88 -42.45
N PRO A 18 4.59 -15.40 -43.12
CA PRO A 18 4.99 -16.80 -43.01
C PRO A 18 5.47 -17.10 -41.58
N GLU A 19 5.04 -18.23 -41.04
CA GLU A 19 5.63 -18.84 -39.86
C GLU A 19 7.07 -19.23 -40.17
N GLU A 20 8.03 -18.48 -39.64
CA GLU A 20 9.42 -18.93 -39.62
C GLU A 20 9.61 -19.93 -38.48
N ASP A 21 9.79 -21.18 -38.85
CA ASP A 21 10.35 -22.23 -37.99
C ASP A 21 11.74 -21.81 -37.50
N VAL A 22 11.86 -21.31 -36.31
CA VAL A 22 13.15 -21.14 -35.62
C VAL A 22 13.49 -22.44 -34.91
N ALA A 23 14.23 -23.30 -35.59
CA ALA A 23 14.81 -24.47 -35.00
C ALA A 23 15.89 -24.16 -33.96
N GLY A 24 15.66 -24.66 -32.79
CA GLY A 24 16.50 -25.14 -31.73
C GLY A 24 17.93 -24.61 -31.51
N GLY A 25 18.06 -23.83 -30.43
CA GLY A 25 19.26 -23.75 -29.62
C GLY A 25 18.84 -23.75 -28.17
N GLY A 26 18.77 -24.96 -27.58
CA GLY A 26 18.24 -25.11 -26.22
C GLY A 26 19.16 -24.53 -25.17
N CYS A 27 18.75 -23.46 -24.56
CA CYS A 27 19.08 -23.14 -23.18
C CYS A 27 18.07 -23.87 -22.29
N PRO A 28 18.46 -24.56 -21.22
CA PRO A 28 17.54 -25.37 -20.41
C PRO A 28 16.76 -24.51 -19.41
N VAL A 29 16.22 -23.40 -19.84
CA VAL A 29 15.26 -22.58 -19.05
C VAL A 29 13.92 -22.74 -19.74
N ASP A 30 12.98 -23.30 -19.04
CA ASP A 30 11.61 -23.49 -19.50
C ASP A 30 11.00 -22.10 -19.80
N HIS A 31 10.93 -21.73 -21.06
CA HIS A 31 10.38 -20.46 -21.54
C HIS A 31 8.85 -20.51 -21.72
N GLY A 32 8.18 -21.52 -21.16
CA GLY A 32 6.72 -21.70 -21.26
C GLY A 32 5.89 -20.82 -20.36
N ARG A 33 6.49 -20.03 -19.46
CA ARG A 33 5.76 -19.09 -18.59
C ARG A 33 5.80 -17.67 -19.14
N ALA A 34 4.69 -16.97 -18.97
CA ALA A 34 4.65 -15.53 -19.21
C ALA A 34 5.81 -14.86 -18.45
N PRO A 35 6.52 -13.92 -19.06
CA PRO A 35 7.64 -13.25 -18.40
C PRO A 35 7.15 -12.62 -17.09
N TYR A 36 7.97 -12.74 -16.05
CA TYR A 36 7.69 -12.11 -14.78
C TYR A 36 7.38 -10.61 -14.99
N PRO A 37 6.49 -10.05 -14.20
CA PRO A 37 6.22 -8.61 -14.26
C PRO A 37 7.49 -7.76 -14.19
N ALA A 38 8.45 -8.18 -13.35
CA ALA A 38 9.78 -7.60 -13.26
C ALA A 38 10.62 -7.65 -14.56
N GLU A 39 10.30 -8.52 -15.47
CA GLU A 39 10.96 -8.63 -16.78
C GLU A 39 10.33 -7.72 -17.85
N GLY A 40 9.60 -6.70 -17.43
CA GLY A 40 8.99 -5.76 -18.33
C GLY A 40 7.56 -6.12 -18.69
N GLY A 41 6.81 -6.51 -17.67
CA GLY A 41 5.42 -6.89 -17.82
C GLY A 41 4.50 -5.78 -18.26
N GLY A 42 4.77 -4.51 -17.93
CA GLY A 42 3.84 -3.41 -18.11
C GLY A 42 3.10 -3.45 -19.44
N SER A 43 3.69 -2.90 -20.45
CA SER A 43 3.08 -2.88 -21.80
C SER A 43 2.96 -4.27 -22.45
N ARG A 44 3.73 -5.25 -22.03
CA ARG A 44 3.60 -6.64 -22.54
C ARG A 44 2.31 -7.32 -22.13
N GLY A 45 1.84 -7.08 -20.90
CA GLY A 45 0.56 -7.62 -20.45
C GLY A 45 -0.63 -6.97 -21.17
N TRP A 46 -0.52 -5.71 -21.51
CA TRP A 46 -1.56 -4.94 -22.20
C TRP A 46 -1.60 -5.21 -23.71
N TRP A 47 -0.43 -5.36 -24.32
CA TRP A 47 -0.27 -5.62 -25.75
C TRP A 47 0.37 -6.98 -25.91
N PRO A 48 -0.39 -8.05 -25.79
CA PRO A 48 0.16 -9.38 -25.73
C PRO A 48 1.07 -9.63 -26.92
N ASN A 49 2.34 -9.71 -26.65
CA ASN A 49 3.41 -10.27 -27.47
C ASN A 49 3.78 -9.55 -28.78
N ARG A 50 3.29 -8.33 -29.05
CA ARG A 50 3.46 -7.74 -30.38
C ARG A 50 4.41 -6.55 -30.42
N LEU A 51 4.47 -5.75 -29.37
CA LEU A 51 5.29 -4.54 -29.36
C LEU A 51 5.92 -4.32 -27.98
N ASN A 52 7.21 -4.13 -27.91
CA ASN A 52 7.86 -3.69 -26.70
C ASN A 52 7.75 -2.15 -26.61
N LEU A 53 6.74 -1.68 -25.89
CA LEU A 53 6.50 -0.24 -25.71
C LEU A 53 7.35 0.38 -24.58
N ARG A 54 8.22 -0.38 -23.91
CA ARG A 54 9.10 0.11 -22.83
C ARG A 54 9.90 1.35 -23.26
N VAL A 55 10.39 1.33 -24.49
CA VAL A 55 11.12 2.45 -25.07
C VAL A 55 10.30 3.76 -25.12
N LEU A 56 8.98 3.62 -25.27
CA LEU A 56 8.07 4.77 -25.28
C LEU A 56 7.67 5.25 -23.89
N ALA A 57 7.80 4.38 -22.88
CA ALA A 57 7.48 4.71 -21.50
C ALA A 57 8.66 5.38 -20.76
N LYS A 58 9.87 5.26 -21.30
CA LYS A 58 11.06 5.89 -20.69
C LYS A 58 11.23 7.30 -21.18
N ASN A 59 11.18 8.21 -20.25
CA ASN A 59 11.57 9.60 -20.51
C ASN A 59 13.10 9.68 -20.65
N PRO A 60 13.63 10.54 -21.56
CA PRO A 60 15.07 10.82 -21.60
C PRO A 60 15.50 11.52 -20.30
N LEU A 61 16.79 11.45 -19.99
CA LEU A 61 17.35 12.09 -18.78
C LEU A 61 17.06 13.60 -18.73
N GLU A 62 16.98 14.24 -19.88
CA GLU A 62 16.63 15.66 -20.02
C GLU A 62 15.18 15.98 -19.60
N ALA A 63 14.33 14.96 -19.50
CA ALA A 63 12.97 15.11 -18.98
C ALA A 63 12.90 15.07 -17.45
N ASN A 64 14.01 14.80 -16.76
CA ASN A 64 14.09 14.89 -15.31
C ASN A 64 13.70 16.32 -14.88
N PRO A 65 12.67 16.48 -14.05
CA PRO A 65 12.24 17.80 -13.58
C PRO A 65 13.21 18.42 -12.57
N LEU A 66 14.21 17.67 -12.11
CA LEU A 66 15.24 18.14 -11.19
C LEU A 66 16.42 18.69 -11.99
N ASP A 67 17.06 19.71 -11.45
CA ASP A 67 18.30 20.23 -12.00
C ASP A 67 19.41 19.16 -11.95
N GLU A 68 20.32 19.15 -12.93
CA GLU A 68 21.46 18.23 -12.96
C GLU A 68 22.38 18.39 -11.73
N GLU A 69 22.40 19.58 -11.13
CA GLU A 69 23.19 19.89 -9.92
C GLU A 69 22.41 19.60 -8.62
N PHE A 70 21.15 19.15 -8.70
CA PHE A 70 20.32 18.89 -7.51
C PHE A 70 20.82 17.67 -6.75
N ASP A 71 21.31 17.89 -5.51
CA ASP A 71 21.63 16.84 -4.56
C ASP A 71 20.48 16.70 -3.55
N TYR A 72 19.77 15.58 -3.62
CA TYR A 72 18.65 15.29 -2.73
C TYR A 72 19.08 15.17 -1.26
N ALA A 73 20.26 14.55 -0.98
CA ALA A 73 20.71 14.35 0.38
C ALA A 73 21.03 15.70 1.04
N GLU A 74 21.75 16.60 0.32
CA GLU A 74 22.04 17.95 0.78
C GLU A 74 20.75 18.77 0.98
N ALA A 75 19.82 18.69 0.04
CA ALA A 75 18.54 19.37 0.13
C ALA A 75 17.69 18.87 1.32
N PHE A 76 17.68 17.56 1.57
CA PHE A 76 16.96 16.96 2.68
C PHE A 76 17.59 17.33 4.04
N GLU A 77 18.91 17.32 4.14
CA GLU A 77 19.64 17.72 5.37
C GLU A 77 19.40 19.21 5.73
N GLY A 78 19.09 20.03 4.73
CA GLY A 78 18.71 21.43 4.91
C GLY A 78 17.28 21.65 5.43
N LEU A 79 16.44 20.60 5.52
CA LEU A 79 15.07 20.72 5.99
C LEU A 79 14.99 20.84 7.52
N ASP A 80 14.16 21.76 7.98
CA ASP A 80 13.67 21.75 9.37
C ASP A 80 12.55 20.67 9.48
N LEU A 81 12.97 19.45 9.82
CA LEU A 81 12.08 18.30 9.90
C LEU A 81 11.05 18.42 11.03
N ASP A 82 11.33 19.16 12.09
CA ASP A 82 10.35 19.42 13.15
C ASP A 82 9.24 20.36 12.64
N ALA A 83 9.60 21.35 11.84
CA ALA A 83 8.62 22.20 11.15
C ALA A 83 7.78 21.39 10.14
N VAL A 84 8.39 20.46 9.40
CA VAL A 84 7.66 19.54 8.51
C VAL A 84 6.65 18.70 9.29
N LYS A 85 7.06 18.11 10.42
CA LYS A 85 6.14 17.33 11.30
C LYS A 85 4.99 18.18 11.81
N GLN A 86 5.26 19.42 12.19
CA GLN A 86 4.21 20.34 12.67
C GLN A 86 3.21 20.72 11.57
N ASP A 87 3.68 20.94 10.34
CA ASP A 87 2.80 21.20 9.20
C ASP A 87 1.94 19.98 8.87
N ILE A 88 2.53 18.77 8.90
CA ILE A 88 1.77 17.52 8.74
C ILE A 88 0.71 17.40 9.85
N ALA A 89 1.08 17.59 11.12
CA ALA A 89 0.14 17.52 12.25
C ALA A 89 -1.03 18.50 12.10
N THR A 90 -0.75 19.67 11.54
CA THR A 90 -1.79 20.66 11.21
C THR A 90 -2.76 20.13 10.16
N VAL A 91 -2.25 19.51 9.09
CA VAL A 91 -3.11 18.86 8.08
C VAL A 91 -3.95 17.77 8.71
N LEU A 92 -3.35 16.91 9.54
CA LEU A 92 -4.04 15.77 10.15
C LEU A 92 -5.24 16.17 11.01
N THR A 93 -5.19 17.34 11.63
CA THR A 93 -6.20 17.82 12.59
C THR A 93 -7.12 18.90 12.02
N THR A 94 -6.94 19.29 10.76
CA THR A 94 -7.74 20.34 10.10
C THR A 94 -8.65 19.73 9.03
N SER A 95 -9.85 19.35 9.44
CA SER A 95 -10.85 18.76 8.54
C SER A 95 -11.23 19.72 7.41
N GLN A 96 -11.33 19.20 6.20
CA GLN A 96 -11.67 19.95 4.98
C GLN A 96 -13.10 19.63 4.54
N ASP A 97 -13.87 20.63 4.16
CA ASP A 97 -15.26 20.44 3.72
C ASP A 97 -15.38 19.56 2.47
N TRP A 98 -14.38 19.58 1.60
CA TRP A 98 -14.39 18.76 0.37
C TRP A 98 -14.10 17.27 0.64
N TRP A 99 -13.43 16.94 1.76
CA TRP A 99 -13.16 15.59 2.24
C TRP A 99 -13.07 15.60 3.76
N PRO A 100 -14.21 15.53 4.49
CA PRO A 100 -14.21 15.62 5.94
C PRO A 100 -13.48 14.45 6.60
N ALA A 101 -12.77 14.75 7.68
CA ALA A 101 -12.03 13.76 8.45
C ALA A 101 -12.97 12.94 9.34
N ASP A 102 -12.85 11.61 9.25
CA ASP A 102 -13.50 10.72 10.21
C ASP A 102 -12.97 11.00 11.61
N TYR A 103 -13.86 11.09 12.58
CA TYR A 103 -13.51 11.39 13.98
C TYR A 103 -12.71 12.69 14.16
N GLY A 104 -12.76 13.60 13.18
CA GLY A 104 -12.03 14.87 13.19
C GLY A 104 -10.52 14.74 12.97
N HIS A 105 -10.02 13.59 12.50
CA HIS A 105 -8.60 13.33 12.35
C HIS A 105 -8.26 12.49 11.12
N TYR A 106 -7.39 12.97 10.22
CA TYR A 106 -6.98 12.24 9.03
C TYR A 106 -5.94 11.14 9.31
N GLY A 107 -5.48 10.97 10.53
CA GLY A 107 -4.44 10.00 10.88
C GLY A 107 -4.69 8.61 10.32
N PRO A 108 -5.86 7.99 10.50
CA PRO A 108 -6.13 6.66 9.97
C PRO A 108 -6.01 6.57 8.44
N LEU A 109 -6.48 7.59 7.71
CA LEU A 109 -6.32 7.68 6.26
C LEU A 109 -4.85 7.75 5.85
N MET A 110 -4.03 8.49 6.61
CA MET A 110 -2.61 8.66 6.32
C MET A 110 -1.77 7.43 6.71
N ILE A 111 -2.14 6.73 7.79
CA ILE A 111 -1.57 5.41 8.12
C ILE A 111 -1.81 4.44 6.96
N ARG A 112 -3.04 4.36 6.46
CA ARG A 112 -3.36 3.54 5.30
C ARG A 112 -2.54 3.95 4.07
N MET A 113 -2.38 5.24 3.80
CA MET A 113 -1.57 5.72 2.68
C MET A 113 -0.10 5.30 2.80
N ALA A 114 0.50 5.43 3.99
CA ALA A 114 1.88 5.00 4.25
C ALA A 114 2.04 3.48 4.09
N TRP A 115 1.11 2.72 4.65
CA TRP A 115 1.06 1.26 4.49
C TRP A 115 1.00 0.86 3.01
N HIS A 116 0.08 1.43 2.23
CA HIS A 116 -0.10 1.12 0.82
C HIS A 116 1.07 1.60 -0.06
N SER A 117 1.83 2.59 0.40
CA SER A 117 3.11 2.95 -0.23
C SER A 117 4.17 1.89 -0.05
N ALA A 118 4.20 1.21 1.11
CA ALA A 118 5.20 0.22 1.47
C ALA A 118 4.82 -1.23 1.09
N GLY A 119 3.53 -1.52 0.95
CA GLY A 119 3.00 -2.87 0.75
C GLY A 119 3.36 -3.53 -0.57
N THR A 120 3.93 -2.80 -1.52
CA THR A 120 4.41 -3.33 -2.80
C THR A 120 5.75 -4.06 -2.70
N TYR A 121 6.42 -4.02 -1.55
CA TYR A 121 7.70 -4.70 -1.35
C TYR A 121 7.57 -6.22 -1.41
N ARG A 122 8.53 -6.86 -2.05
CA ARG A 122 8.63 -8.32 -2.15
C ARG A 122 10.03 -8.81 -1.79
N ILE A 123 10.08 -9.79 -0.89
CA ILE A 123 11.35 -10.35 -0.40
C ILE A 123 12.11 -11.14 -1.46
N SER A 124 11.42 -11.68 -2.47
CA SER A 124 12.03 -12.55 -3.48
C SER A 124 13.12 -11.86 -4.31
N ASP A 125 12.99 -10.56 -4.54
CA ASP A 125 13.94 -9.76 -5.34
C ASP A 125 14.22 -8.36 -4.80
N GLY A 126 13.62 -8.00 -3.65
CA GLY A 126 13.83 -6.72 -2.99
C GLY A 126 13.19 -5.51 -3.68
N ARG A 127 12.30 -5.73 -4.65
CA ARG A 127 11.63 -4.66 -5.40
C ARG A 127 10.35 -4.22 -4.74
N GLY A 128 9.83 -3.09 -5.20
CA GLY A 128 8.65 -2.44 -4.62
C GLY A 128 8.99 -1.66 -3.35
N GLY A 129 7.97 -1.31 -2.60
CA GLY A 129 8.10 -0.53 -1.36
C GLY A 129 7.90 0.96 -1.55
N ALA A 130 8.17 1.71 -0.49
CA ALA A 130 7.89 3.14 -0.41
C ALA A 130 9.04 4.04 -0.88
N GLY A 131 10.14 3.44 -1.35
CA GLY A 131 11.44 4.10 -1.53
C GLY A 131 11.46 5.24 -2.56
N ALA A 132 10.51 5.28 -3.50
CA ALA A 132 10.55 6.20 -4.63
C ALA A 132 9.23 6.97 -4.87
N GLY A 133 8.28 6.93 -3.93
CA GLY A 133 7.01 7.64 -4.04
C GLY A 133 6.08 7.15 -5.15
N GLN A 134 6.18 5.90 -5.56
CA GLN A 134 5.48 5.30 -6.70
C GLN A 134 3.95 5.35 -6.61
N GLN A 135 3.37 5.42 -5.40
CA GLN A 135 1.91 5.45 -5.22
C GLN A 135 1.22 6.62 -5.94
N ARG A 136 1.95 7.68 -6.29
CA ARG A 136 1.39 8.84 -7.00
C ARG A 136 1.27 8.67 -8.52
N VAL A 137 1.90 7.65 -9.07
CA VAL A 137 1.97 7.40 -10.52
C VAL A 137 1.29 6.08 -10.89
N ALA A 138 0.90 5.96 -12.16
CA ALA A 138 0.33 4.73 -12.69
C ALA A 138 1.33 3.55 -12.57
N PRO A 139 0.85 2.30 -12.36
CA PRO A 139 -0.56 1.95 -12.16
C PRO A 139 -1.04 2.09 -10.70
N LEU A 140 -0.12 2.30 -9.75
CA LEU A 140 -0.41 2.27 -8.30
C LEU A 140 -1.44 3.31 -7.87
N ASN A 141 -1.41 4.51 -8.45
CA ASN A 141 -2.37 5.57 -8.14
C ASN A 141 -3.82 5.19 -8.44
N SER A 142 -4.03 4.19 -9.29
CA SER A 142 -5.33 3.78 -9.82
C SER A 142 -5.74 2.36 -9.45
N TRP A 143 -4.93 1.65 -8.68
CA TRP A 143 -5.33 0.34 -8.19
C TRP A 143 -6.55 0.42 -7.27
N PRO A 144 -7.51 -0.51 -7.37
CA PRO A 144 -8.71 -0.52 -6.52
C PRO A 144 -8.40 -0.46 -5.03
N ASP A 145 -7.33 -1.13 -4.60
CA ASP A 145 -6.87 -1.11 -3.20
C ASP A 145 -6.45 0.28 -2.73
N ASN A 146 -6.00 1.14 -3.62
CA ASN A 146 -5.63 2.52 -3.35
C ASN A 146 -6.84 3.49 -3.44
N GLY A 147 -8.06 2.97 -3.47
CA GLY A 147 -9.27 3.78 -3.51
C GLY A 147 -9.27 4.90 -2.47
N ASN A 148 -9.55 6.12 -2.93
CA ASN A 148 -9.55 7.36 -2.14
C ASN A 148 -8.19 7.81 -1.55
N LEU A 149 -7.06 7.15 -1.84
CA LEU A 149 -5.73 7.64 -1.43
C LEU A 149 -5.24 8.83 -2.27
N ASP A 150 -5.83 9.07 -3.41
CA ASP A 150 -5.69 10.32 -4.18
C ASP A 150 -6.10 11.54 -3.33
N LYS A 151 -7.15 11.42 -2.49
CA LYS A 151 -7.56 12.46 -1.55
C LYS A 151 -6.53 12.65 -0.44
N ALA A 152 -5.92 11.58 0.07
CA ALA A 152 -4.85 11.68 1.06
C ALA A 152 -3.65 12.46 0.50
N ARG A 153 -3.20 12.14 -0.71
CA ARG A 153 -2.12 12.89 -1.38
C ARG A 153 -2.51 14.34 -1.65
N ARG A 154 -3.76 14.60 -2.03
CA ARG A 154 -4.26 15.97 -2.22
C ARG A 154 -4.27 16.78 -0.93
N LEU A 155 -4.62 16.17 0.20
CA LEU A 155 -4.56 16.81 1.52
C LEU A 155 -3.14 17.21 1.91
N LEU A 156 -2.13 16.41 1.52
CA LEU A 156 -0.71 16.69 1.78
C LEU A 156 -0.08 17.71 0.81
N TRP A 157 -0.76 18.05 -0.28
CA TRP A 157 -0.18 18.94 -1.28
C TRP A 157 0.33 20.28 -0.74
N PRO A 158 -0.35 20.97 0.21
CA PRO A 158 0.16 22.20 0.79
C PRO A 158 1.53 22.03 1.46
N VAL A 159 1.76 20.91 2.14
CA VAL A 159 3.06 20.59 2.75
C VAL A 159 4.10 20.34 1.67
N LYS A 160 3.80 19.48 0.69
CA LYS A 160 4.70 19.21 -0.44
C LYS A 160 5.06 20.50 -1.20
N ALA A 161 4.08 21.35 -1.47
CA ALA A 161 4.31 22.61 -2.18
C ALA A 161 5.17 23.59 -1.38
N LYS A 162 5.07 23.61 -0.05
CA LYS A 162 5.87 24.49 0.82
C LYS A 162 7.35 24.13 0.81
N TYR A 163 7.68 22.82 0.84
CA TYR A 163 9.06 22.36 0.94
C TYR A 163 9.67 21.94 -0.41
N GLY A 164 8.88 21.92 -1.47
CA GLY A 164 9.34 21.67 -2.82
C GLY A 164 10.03 20.31 -3.01
N GLN A 165 11.15 20.32 -3.72
CA GLN A 165 11.89 19.12 -4.09
C GLN A 165 12.70 18.53 -2.93
N ALA A 166 13.10 19.34 -1.94
CA ALA A 166 13.82 18.90 -0.76
C ALA A 166 13.01 17.89 0.07
N LEU A 167 11.68 18.01 0.07
CA LEU A 167 10.78 17.03 0.66
C LEU A 167 10.19 16.14 -0.45
N SER A 168 10.81 15.00 -0.70
CA SER A 168 10.31 13.99 -1.63
C SER A 168 8.92 13.45 -1.21
N TRP A 169 8.28 12.65 -2.06
CA TRP A 169 7.04 11.96 -1.67
C TRP A 169 7.24 10.85 -0.62
N ALA A 170 8.46 10.66 -0.11
CA ALA A 170 8.67 10.03 1.20
C ALA A 170 7.88 10.73 2.32
N LEU A 171 7.39 11.95 2.07
CA LEU A 171 6.35 12.62 2.86
C LEU A 171 5.19 11.67 3.22
N MET A 172 4.77 10.76 2.32
CA MET A 172 3.70 9.80 2.60
C MET A 172 4.06 8.86 3.76
N VAL A 173 5.31 8.42 3.82
CA VAL A 173 5.84 7.57 4.89
C VAL A 173 5.98 8.35 6.20
N LEU A 174 6.58 9.53 6.16
CA LEU A 174 6.71 10.41 7.33
C LEU A 174 5.34 10.77 7.89
N THR A 175 4.36 11.03 7.02
CA THR A 175 2.99 11.34 7.45
C THR A 175 2.36 10.18 8.22
N GLY A 176 2.65 8.92 7.84
CA GLY A 176 2.21 7.75 8.61
C GLY A 176 2.75 7.76 10.04
N ASN A 177 4.03 8.09 10.23
CA ASN A 177 4.62 8.23 11.56
C ASN A 177 3.98 9.38 12.35
N VAL A 178 3.89 10.57 11.75
CA VAL A 178 3.28 11.73 12.41
C VAL A 178 1.81 11.45 12.76
N ALA A 179 1.10 10.69 11.93
CA ALA A 179 -0.27 10.28 12.22
C ALA A 179 -0.34 9.40 13.48
N LEU A 180 0.50 8.38 13.57
CA LEU A 180 0.59 7.52 14.75
C LEU A 180 0.93 8.34 16.02
N GLU A 181 1.97 9.18 15.93
CA GLU A 181 2.43 10.02 17.04
C GLU A 181 1.35 11.01 17.49
N SER A 182 0.63 11.64 16.56
CA SER A 182 -0.45 12.59 16.87
C SER A 182 -1.67 11.93 17.51
N MET A 183 -1.83 10.62 17.33
CA MET A 183 -2.87 9.81 17.96
C MET A 183 -2.38 9.07 19.22
N GLY A 184 -1.19 9.45 19.75
CA GLY A 184 -0.67 8.98 21.02
C GLY A 184 0.14 7.68 20.95
N PHE A 185 0.61 7.26 19.78
CA PHE A 185 1.50 6.10 19.62
C PHE A 185 2.95 6.55 19.41
N GLU A 186 3.89 5.94 20.11
CA GLU A 186 5.31 6.21 19.95
C GLU A 186 5.90 5.34 18.83
N THR A 187 6.39 5.97 17.76
CA THR A 187 7.02 5.26 16.64
C THR A 187 8.47 4.89 16.94
N PHE A 188 8.98 3.81 16.32
CA PHE A 188 10.35 3.33 16.55
C PHE A 188 11.41 4.25 15.95
N GLY A 189 11.10 4.96 14.86
CA GLY A 189 11.99 5.88 14.19
C GLY A 189 11.62 6.13 12.73
N PHE A 190 12.49 6.88 12.05
CA PHE A 190 12.34 7.21 10.63
C PHE A 190 13.71 7.46 9.99
N GLY A 191 13.92 6.90 8.80
CA GLY A 191 15.06 7.22 7.94
C GLY A 191 14.61 8.00 6.71
N GLY A 192 15.18 9.18 6.46
CA GLY A 192 15.12 9.85 5.17
C GLY A 192 15.96 9.11 4.13
N GLY A 193 16.08 9.66 2.91
CA GLY A 193 16.91 9.07 1.87
C GLY A 193 16.09 8.43 0.73
N ARG A 194 14.81 8.79 0.58
CA ARG A 194 13.94 8.35 -0.50
C ARG A 194 13.82 9.45 -1.53
N GLU A 195 14.65 9.40 -2.56
CA GLU A 195 14.58 10.31 -3.68
C GLU A 195 13.35 10.01 -4.55
N ASP A 196 12.70 11.06 -5.06
CA ASP A 196 11.57 10.91 -5.97
C ASP A 196 12.02 10.41 -7.35
N VAL A 197 11.22 9.53 -7.95
CA VAL A 197 11.29 9.24 -9.37
C VAL A 197 10.25 10.06 -10.14
N TRP A 198 10.49 10.29 -11.41
CA TRP A 198 9.58 11.08 -12.28
C TRP A 198 8.81 10.25 -13.29
N GLU A 199 8.99 8.95 -13.27
CA GLU A 199 8.25 8.01 -14.11
C GLU A 199 7.84 6.75 -13.32
N PRO A 200 6.82 6.03 -13.77
CA PRO A 200 6.42 4.77 -13.17
C PRO A 200 7.54 3.74 -13.18
N ASP A 201 7.66 3.00 -12.09
CA ASP A 201 8.51 1.83 -12.02
C ASP A 201 7.78 0.64 -12.66
N GLU A 202 8.36 0.09 -13.72
CA GLU A 202 7.82 -1.09 -14.41
C GLU A 202 7.76 -2.34 -13.52
N ASP A 203 8.60 -2.38 -12.48
CA ASP A 203 8.70 -3.51 -11.57
C ASP A 203 7.50 -3.66 -10.62
N VAL A 204 6.68 -2.62 -10.48
CA VAL A 204 5.45 -2.67 -9.69
C VAL A 204 4.20 -2.96 -10.52
N TYR A 205 4.32 -3.09 -11.82
CA TYR A 205 3.25 -3.56 -12.71
C TYR A 205 3.39 -5.07 -12.98
N TRP A 206 2.35 -5.85 -12.70
CA TRP A 206 2.42 -7.30 -12.59
C TRP A 206 1.58 -8.04 -13.63
N GLY A 207 1.25 -7.39 -14.71
CA GLY A 207 0.44 -7.94 -15.79
C GLY A 207 -1.01 -7.46 -15.77
N PRO A 208 -1.92 -8.12 -16.47
CA PRO A 208 -3.31 -7.71 -16.52
C PRO A 208 -3.94 -7.70 -15.13
N GLU A 209 -4.42 -6.55 -14.69
CA GLU A 209 -5.02 -6.37 -13.36
C GLU A 209 -6.15 -7.37 -13.11
N GLN A 210 -6.97 -7.66 -14.12
CA GLN A 210 -8.07 -8.62 -14.06
C GLN A 210 -7.64 -10.02 -13.60
N THR A 211 -6.40 -10.42 -13.91
CA THR A 211 -5.86 -11.73 -13.49
C THR A 211 -5.29 -11.71 -12.09
N TRP A 212 -4.72 -10.58 -11.69
CA TRP A 212 -3.96 -10.47 -10.44
C TRP A 212 -4.74 -9.84 -9.29
N LEU A 213 -5.88 -9.21 -9.59
CA LEU A 213 -6.75 -8.65 -8.57
C LEU A 213 -7.59 -9.73 -7.89
N GLY A 214 -7.74 -9.61 -6.59
CA GLY A 214 -8.59 -10.49 -5.82
C GLY A 214 -8.10 -11.95 -5.76
N ASP A 215 -9.04 -12.85 -5.63
CA ASP A 215 -8.79 -14.28 -5.42
C ASP A 215 -8.34 -15.02 -6.69
N GLU A 216 -8.50 -14.43 -7.85
CA GLU A 216 -8.07 -15.03 -9.14
C GLU A 216 -6.56 -15.21 -9.26
N ARG A 217 -5.78 -14.54 -8.43
CA ARG A 217 -4.31 -14.72 -8.33
C ARG A 217 -3.88 -16.08 -7.81
N TYR A 218 -4.75 -16.79 -7.10
CA TYR A 218 -4.47 -18.11 -6.57
C TYR A 218 -4.77 -19.20 -7.57
N THR A 219 -3.95 -20.26 -7.60
CA THR A 219 -4.14 -21.44 -8.40
C THR A 219 -4.22 -22.68 -7.51
N GLY A 220 -4.74 -23.80 -8.04
CA GLY A 220 -4.81 -25.07 -7.31
C GLY A 220 -5.49 -24.94 -5.94
N ASP A 221 -4.82 -25.44 -4.90
CA ASP A 221 -5.26 -25.31 -3.50
C ASP A 221 -4.72 -24.02 -2.86
N ARG A 222 -5.03 -22.88 -3.47
CA ARG A 222 -4.60 -21.52 -3.10
C ARG A 222 -3.06 -21.35 -3.12
N GLU A 223 -2.44 -21.86 -4.16
CA GLU A 223 -1.04 -21.58 -4.43
C GLU A 223 -0.91 -20.21 -5.10
N LEU A 224 0.03 -19.40 -4.58
CA LEU A 224 0.34 -18.10 -5.14
C LEU A 224 1.63 -18.18 -5.94
N GLU A 225 1.57 -17.79 -7.22
CA GLU A 225 2.74 -17.82 -8.11
C GLU A 225 3.86 -16.89 -7.61
N ASN A 226 5.11 -17.30 -7.79
CA ASN A 226 6.25 -16.41 -7.62
C ASN A 226 6.42 -15.55 -8.89
N PRO A 227 6.77 -14.26 -8.79
CA PRO A 227 7.14 -13.53 -7.57
C PRO A 227 6.01 -12.73 -6.94
N LEU A 228 4.74 -13.08 -7.17
CA LEU A 228 3.60 -12.33 -6.63
C LEU A 228 3.74 -12.10 -5.12
N ALA A 229 3.38 -10.93 -4.66
CA ALA A 229 3.38 -10.52 -3.27
C ALA A 229 2.07 -9.82 -2.95
N ALA A 230 2.00 -9.06 -1.89
CA ALA A 230 0.80 -8.37 -1.41
C ALA A 230 0.25 -7.30 -2.35
N VAL A 231 0.85 -7.13 -3.50
CA VAL A 231 0.54 -6.07 -4.39
C VAL A 231 -0.69 -6.25 -5.20
N GLN A 232 -1.40 -7.29 -5.03
CA GLN A 232 -2.60 -7.40 -5.72
C GLN A 232 -3.69 -6.82 -4.94
N MET A 233 -4.16 -5.95 -5.45
CA MET A 233 -4.84 -5.15 -5.35
C MET A 233 -6.06 -5.21 -5.04
N GLY A 234 -6.78 -4.39 -4.77
CA GLY A 234 -7.90 -4.28 -4.02
C GLY A 234 -7.61 -4.69 -2.59
N LEU A 235 -6.65 -5.52 -2.47
CA LEU A 235 -6.23 -6.10 -1.22
C LEU A 235 -4.74 -6.21 -1.24
N ILE A 236 -4.09 -5.22 -0.73
CA ILE A 236 -2.64 -5.28 -0.57
C ILE A 236 -2.20 -6.48 0.28
N TYR A 237 -3.16 -7.16 0.87
CA TYR A 237 -3.01 -8.31 1.74
C TYR A 237 -3.75 -9.51 1.19
N VAL A 238 -4.97 -9.72 1.69
CA VAL A 238 -5.86 -10.82 1.37
C VAL A 238 -7.32 -10.35 1.38
N ASN A 239 -8.23 -11.17 0.85
CA ASN A 239 -9.64 -10.84 0.86
C ASN A 239 -10.19 -10.73 2.31
N PRO A 240 -10.64 -9.54 2.75
CA PRO A 240 -11.10 -9.33 4.13
C PRO A 240 -12.39 -10.08 4.46
N GLU A 241 -13.14 -10.51 3.46
CA GLU A 241 -14.33 -11.36 3.63
C GLU A 241 -13.97 -12.84 3.80
N GLY A 242 -12.67 -13.19 3.64
CA GLY A 242 -12.15 -14.55 3.60
C GLY A 242 -11.89 -15.05 2.19
N PRO A 243 -11.19 -16.19 2.02
CA PRO A 243 -10.84 -16.75 0.72
C PRO A 243 -12.06 -16.94 -0.20
N ASN A 244 -12.01 -16.38 -1.39
CA ASN A 244 -13.12 -16.36 -2.35
C ASN A 244 -14.43 -15.74 -1.79
N GLY A 245 -14.32 -14.80 -0.86
CA GLY A 245 -15.49 -14.21 -0.18
C GLY A 245 -16.21 -15.19 0.76
N ASN A 246 -15.57 -16.31 1.12
CA ASN A 246 -16.08 -17.22 2.12
C ASN A 246 -15.59 -16.82 3.53
N PRO A 247 -16.49 -16.55 4.49
CA PRO A 247 -16.12 -16.03 5.79
C PRO A 247 -15.55 -17.12 6.73
N ASP A 248 -14.44 -17.73 6.32
CA ASP A 248 -13.68 -18.72 7.07
C ASP A 248 -12.38 -18.10 7.62
N PRO A 249 -12.32 -17.73 8.92
CA PRO A 249 -11.16 -17.10 9.51
C PRO A 249 -9.90 -18.00 9.51
N LEU A 250 -10.05 -19.31 9.66
CA LEU A 250 -8.90 -20.22 9.66
C LEU A 250 -8.28 -20.34 8.27
N ALA A 251 -9.11 -20.39 7.23
CA ALA A 251 -8.62 -20.36 5.86
C ALA A 251 -7.96 -19.02 5.53
N ALA A 252 -8.53 -17.91 6.01
CA ALA A 252 -7.94 -16.58 5.84
C ALA A 252 -6.54 -16.45 6.49
N ALA A 253 -6.30 -17.12 7.63
CA ALA A 253 -4.99 -17.10 8.28
C ALA A 253 -3.86 -17.67 7.40
N ARG A 254 -4.15 -18.65 6.54
CA ARG A 254 -3.18 -19.21 5.59
C ARG A 254 -2.79 -18.18 4.54
N ASP A 255 -3.76 -17.49 3.96
CA ASP A 255 -3.51 -16.44 2.97
C ASP A 255 -2.74 -15.26 3.57
N ILE A 256 -3.09 -14.85 4.81
CA ILE A 256 -2.38 -13.81 5.55
C ILE A 256 -0.91 -14.20 5.71
N ARG A 257 -0.62 -15.39 6.22
CA ARG A 257 0.76 -15.85 6.46
C ARG A 257 1.58 -15.90 5.19
N GLU A 258 1.03 -16.44 4.11
CA GLU A 258 1.68 -16.49 2.81
C GLU A 258 1.97 -15.08 2.28
N THR A 259 0.98 -14.22 2.29
CA THR A 259 1.09 -12.86 1.75
C THR A 259 2.09 -12.01 2.54
N PHE A 260 1.98 -11.99 3.87
CA PHE A 260 2.90 -11.23 4.71
C PHE A 260 4.31 -11.81 4.74
N GLY A 261 4.46 -13.13 4.63
CA GLY A 261 5.76 -13.78 4.45
C GLY A 261 6.49 -13.28 3.21
N ARG A 262 5.78 -13.09 2.11
CA ARG A 262 6.33 -12.48 0.87
C ARG A 262 6.69 -11.01 1.01
N MET A 263 6.14 -10.34 2.02
CA MET A 263 6.51 -8.99 2.42
C MET A 263 7.63 -8.94 3.46
N ALA A 264 8.31 -10.05 3.73
CA ALA A 264 9.35 -10.21 4.74
C ALA A 264 8.86 -10.10 6.20
N MET A 265 7.58 -10.35 6.48
CA MET A 265 7.02 -10.32 7.82
C MET A 265 6.86 -11.72 8.40
N ASN A 266 7.29 -11.94 9.63
CA ASN A 266 7.00 -13.15 10.40
C ASN A 266 5.61 -13.08 11.07
N ASP A 267 5.20 -14.13 11.76
CA ASP A 267 3.86 -14.21 12.37
C ASP A 267 3.64 -13.12 13.44
N GLU A 268 4.65 -12.80 14.25
CA GLU A 268 4.57 -11.77 15.28
C GLU A 268 4.46 -10.36 14.66
N GLU A 269 5.30 -10.06 13.68
CA GLU A 269 5.26 -8.80 12.94
C GLU A 269 3.93 -8.65 12.19
N THR A 270 3.42 -9.72 11.58
CA THR A 270 2.13 -9.76 10.88
C THR A 270 0.99 -9.45 11.83
N PHE A 271 0.93 -10.17 12.96
CA PHE A 271 -0.06 -9.92 13.99
C PHE A 271 -0.04 -8.47 14.49
N ALA A 272 1.17 -8.00 14.86
CA ALA A 272 1.35 -6.66 15.39
C ALA A 272 0.92 -5.57 14.40
N LEU A 273 1.24 -5.75 13.11
CA LEU A 273 0.85 -4.82 12.05
C LEU A 273 -0.66 -4.77 11.86
N ILE A 274 -1.34 -5.91 11.80
CA ILE A 274 -2.79 -5.96 11.63
C ILE A 274 -3.49 -5.36 12.86
N ALA A 275 -3.20 -5.87 14.05
CA ALA A 275 -3.84 -5.41 15.28
C ALA A 275 -3.53 -3.94 15.59
N GLY A 276 -2.28 -3.51 15.35
CA GLY A 276 -1.85 -2.12 15.55
C GLY A 276 -2.50 -1.17 14.56
N GLY A 277 -2.52 -1.53 13.28
CA GLY A 277 -3.17 -0.74 12.23
C GLY A 277 -4.68 -0.61 12.44
N HIS A 278 -5.34 -1.73 12.75
CA HIS A 278 -6.79 -1.78 12.98
C HIS A 278 -7.20 -1.21 14.36
N SER A 279 -6.25 -0.80 15.21
CA SER A 279 -6.57 0.03 16.38
C SER A 279 -7.08 1.42 15.98
N PHE A 280 -6.90 1.83 14.73
CA PHE A 280 -7.26 3.14 14.22
C PHE A 280 -8.28 3.08 13.08
N GLY A 281 -9.14 4.11 13.02
CA GLY A 281 -10.03 4.38 11.91
C GLY A 281 -11.17 3.40 11.70
N LYS A 282 -11.57 3.32 10.44
CA LYS A 282 -12.68 2.48 9.96
C LYS A 282 -12.49 2.14 8.48
N THR A 283 -13.20 1.12 8.03
CA THR A 283 -13.45 0.89 6.60
C THR A 283 -14.69 1.66 6.13
N HIS A 284 -14.88 1.80 4.82
CA HIS A 284 -15.99 2.55 4.23
C HIS A 284 -16.75 1.70 3.21
N GLY A 285 -18.00 1.45 3.52
CA GLY A 285 -18.90 0.64 2.72
C GLY A 285 -20.33 1.13 2.79
N ALA A 286 -20.53 2.46 2.64
CA ALA A 286 -21.84 3.08 2.75
C ALA A 286 -22.85 2.58 1.71
N ALA A 287 -22.38 2.13 0.53
CA ALA A 287 -23.19 1.55 -0.53
C ALA A 287 -22.30 0.77 -1.52
N SER A 288 -22.92 0.11 -2.50
CA SER A 288 -22.23 -0.61 -3.58
C SER A 288 -21.32 0.33 -4.40
N ALA A 289 -20.03 -0.01 -4.54
CA ALA A 289 -19.11 0.74 -5.37
C ALA A 289 -19.48 0.66 -6.87
N GLU A 290 -19.97 -0.49 -7.34
CA GLU A 290 -20.37 -0.70 -8.72
C GLU A 290 -21.47 0.30 -9.14
N ASP A 291 -22.41 0.59 -8.25
CA ASP A 291 -23.54 1.47 -8.54
C ASP A 291 -23.20 2.96 -8.46
N TYR A 292 -22.25 3.34 -7.59
CA TYR A 292 -22.08 4.74 -7.20
C TYR A 292 -20.70 5.33 -7.42
N VAL A 293 -19.64 4.51 -7.55
CA VAL A 293 -18.26 5.00 -7.66
C VAL A 293 -17.86 5.10 -9.13
N GLY A 294 -17.31 6.24 -9.50
CA GLY A 294 -16.75 6.50 -10.82
C GLY A 294 -15.37 5.89 -11.01
N PRO A 295 -14.74 6.10 -12.19
CA PRO A 295 -13.44 5.51 -12.51
C PRO A 295 -12.33 5.99 -11.58
N GLU A 296 -11.26 5.22 -11.56
CA GLU A 296 -9.99 5.50 -10.91
C GLU A 296 -9.31 6.78 -11.47
N PRO A 297 -8.25 7.31 -10.83
CA PRO A 297 -7.60 8.55 -11.29
C PRO A 297 -7.16 8.56 -12.75
N GLU A 298 -6.61 7.45 -13.28
CA GLU A 298 -6.17 7.36 -14.68
C GLU A 298 -7.35 7.31 -15.67
N GLY A 299 -8.47 6.74 -15.26
CA GLY A 299 -9.70 6.68 -16.07
C GLY A 299 -10.62 7.88 -15.86
N ALA A 300 -10.35 8.75 -14.90
CA ALA A 300 -11.18 9.90 -14.61
C ALA A 300 -11.00 11.03 -15.65
N PRO A 301 -12.05 11.81 -15.95
CA PRO A 301 -11.94 12.92 -16.87
C PRO A 301 -11.07 14.05 -16.32
N LEU A 302 -10.50 14.88 -17.21
CA LEU A 302 -9.59 15.97 -16.86
C LEU A 302 -10.19 16.98 -15.86
N GLU A 303 -11.50 17.15 -15.87
CA GLU A 303 -12.22 18.03 -14.95
C GLU A 303 -12.07 17.62 -13.50
N GLU A 304 -11.82 16.33 -13.23
CA GLU A 304 -11.56 15.82 -11.87
C GLU A 304 -10.12 16.09 -11.38
N GLN A 305 -9.26 16.65 -12.24
CA GLN A 305 -7.91 17.15 -11.88
C GLN A 305 -7.02 16.12 -11.19
N GLY A 306 -7.02 14.88 -11.67
CA GLY A 306 -6.24 13.76 -11.14
C GLY A 306 -6.84 13.11 -9.89
N LEU A 307 -8.07 13.46 -9.51
CA LEU A 307 -8.86 12.71 -8.55
C LEU A 307 -9.75 11.70 -9.26
N GLY A 308 -9.81 10.49 -8.72
CA GLY A 308 -10.69 9.44 -9.18
C GLY A 308 -11.76 9.07 -8.16
N TRP A 309 -12.43 7.96 -8.41
CA TRP A 309 -13.41 7.35 -7.52
C TRP A 309 -14.50 8.33 -7.04
N LYS A 310 -14.98 9.17 -7.96
CA LYS A 310 -16.07 10.11 -7.66
C LYS A 310 -17.30 9.37 -7.18
N ASN A 311 -17.67 9.58 -5.95
CA ASN A 311 -18.81 8.94 -5.33
C ASN A 311 -20.09 9.77 -5.50
N ARG A 312 -21.17 9.13 -5.96
CA ARG A 312 -22.48 9.75 -6.18
C ARG A 312 -23.52 9.34 -5.14
N PHE A 313 -23.14 8.51 -4.17
CA PHE A 313 -24.02 8.11 -3.08
C PHE A 313 -24.09 9.21 -2.02
N GLY A 314 -25.31 9.67 -1.68
CA GLY A 314 -25.51 10.71 -0.69
C GLY A 314 -24.69 11.97 -0.98
N SER A 315 -23.88 12.38 0.01
CA SER A 315 -22.93 13.50 -0.13
C SER A 315 -21.64 13.12 -0.85
N GLY A 316 -21.39 11.84 -1.07
CA GLY A 316 -20.15 11.27 -1.65
C GLY A 316 -18.95 11.27 -0.71
N LYS A 317 -19.10 11.68 0.56
CA LYS A 317 -18.04 11.88 1.55
C LYS A 317 -18.54 11.68 2.97
N GLY A 318 -17.66 11.72 3.97
CA GLY A 318 -18.03 11.48 5.36
C GLY A 318 -18.69 10.11 5.53
N ASN A 319 -19.85 10.06 6.18
CA ASN A 319 -20.61 8.82 6.37
C ASN A 319 -21.08 8.15 5.07
N ASP A 320 -21.09 8.88 3.95
CA ASP A 320 -21.46 8.36 2.64
C ASP A 320 -20.25 7.85 1.84
N THR A 321 -19.04 7.80 2.43
CA THR A 321 -17.82 7.36 1.75
C THR A 321 -17.90 5.87 1.39
N ILE A 322 -17.42 5.55 0.19
CA ILE A 322 -17.28 4.18 -0.32
C ILE A 322 -15.81 3.94 -0.66
N THR A 323 -15.22 2.85 -0.14
CA THR A 323 -13.87 2.41 -0.47
C THR A 323 -13.85 0.89 -0.72
N SER A 324 -13.78 0.08 0.35
CA SER A 324 -13.68 -1.39 0.26
C SER A 324 -15.03 -2.11 0.21
N GLY A 325 -16.13 -1.41 0.42
CA GLY A 325 -17.44 -2.03 0.60
C GLY A 325 -17.71 -2.56 2.02
N LEU A 326 -16.70 -2.69 2.83
CA LEU A 326 -16.83 -3.05 4.26
C LEU A 326 -17.09 -1.81 5.11
N GLU A 327 -17.84 -1.96 6.20
CA GLU A 327 -18.18 -0.89 7.13
C GLU A 327 -17.81 -1.33 8.55
N VAL A 328 -16.51 -1.51 8.80
CA VAL A 328 -15.95 -2.03 10.04
C VAL A 328 -15.31 -0.92 10.85
N ILE A 329 -15.58 -0.92 12.14
CA ILE A 329 -14.98 -0.04 13.14
C ILE A 329 -14.60 -0.90 14.33
N TRP A 330 -13.33 -1.05 14.55
CA TRP A 330 -12.79 -2.05 15.49
C TRP A 330 -12.80 -1.61 16.95
N THR A 331 -12.62 -0.29 17.20
CA THR A 331 -12.32 0.22 18.55
C THR A 331 -13.21 1.39 18.94
N GLN A 332 -13.33 1.60 20.25
CA GLN A 332 -14.05 2.71 20.85
C GLN A 332 -13.31 4.06 20.69
N THR A 333 -12.02 4.02 20.34
CA THR A 333 -11.16 5.20 20.18
C THR A 333 -10.44 5.21 18.83
N PRO A 334 -11.17 5.33 17.69
CA PRO A 334 -10.60 5.14 16.35
C PRO A 334 -9.53 6.17 15.95
N ASN A 335 -9.43 7.28 16.66
CA ASN A 335 -8.43 8.34 16.44
C ASN A 335 -7.40 8.46 17.57
N ARG A 336 -7.24 7.40 18.37
CA ARG A 336 -6.27 7.37 19.46
C ARG A 336 -5.79 5.95 19.73
N TRP A 337 -4.48 5.78 19.97
CA TRP A 337 -3.89 4.52 20.37
C TRP A 337 -4.55 3.94 21.60
N SER A 338 -4.86 2.66 21.56
CA SER A 338 -5.44 1.91 22.68
C SER A 338 -5.30 0.40 22.44
N ASN A 339 -5.57 -0.38 23.49
CA ASN A 339 -5.58 -1.85 23.42
C ASN A 339 -6.96 -2.41 23.04
N TYR A 340 -7.92 -1.56 22.70
CA TYR A 340 -9.30 -1.96 22.46
C TYR A 340 -9.47 -2.95 21.31
N PHE A 341 -8.57 -2.96 20.29
CA PHE A 341 -8.64 -3.96 19.24
C PHE A 341 -8.54 -5.39 19.84
N LEU A 342 -7.52 -5.63 20.66
CA LEU A 342 -7.32 -6.93 21.32
C LEU A 342 -8.39 -7.22 22.37
N GLU A 343 -8.77 -6.23 23.17
CA GLU A 343 -9.84 -6.35 24.16
C GLU A 343 -11.15 -6.76 23.49
N ASN A 344 -11.52 -6.14 22.38
CA ASN A 344 -12.72 -6.48 21.63
C ASN A 344 -12.60 -7.84 20.94
N LEU A 345 -11.46 -8.11 20.25
CA LEU A 345 -11.24 -9.38 19.57
C LEU A 345 -11.46 -10.58 20.47
N TYR A 346 -10.95 -10.53 21.70
CA TYR A 346 -11.02 -11.62 22.67
C TYR A 346 -12.19 -11.51 23.65
N GLY A 347 -12.74 -10.31 23.85
CA GLY A 347 -13.80 -10.04 24.84
C GLY A 347 -15.21 -10.37 24.36
N PHE A 348 -15.45 -10.42 23.05
CA PHE A 348 -16.76 -10.68 22.48
C PHE A 348 -16.82 -12.01 21.73
N GLU A 349 -18.03 -12.57 21.63
CA GLU A 349 -18.38 -13.52 20.58
C GLU A 349 -18.86 -12.73 19.34
N TRP A 350 -18.58 -13.28 18.16
CA TRP A 350 -18.78 -12.61 16.89
C TRP A 350 -19.89 -13.26 16.08
N GLU A 351 -20.74 -12.47 15.47
CA GLU A 351 -21.84 -12.89 14.63
C GLU A 351 -21.65 -12.33 13.22
N LEU A 352 -21.79 -13.20 12.21
CA LEU A 352 -21.67 -12.80 10.81
C LEU A 352 -22.81 -11.86 10.42
N THR A 353 -22.47 -10.77 9.73
CA THR A 353 -23.39 -9.75 9.23
C THR A 353 -22.92 -9.23 7.88
N GLU A 354 -23.68 -8.31 7.30
CA GLU A 354 -23.33 -7.63 6.06
C GLU A 354 -23.21 -6.14 6.31
N SER A 355 -22.32 -5.50 5.54
CA SER A 355 -22.23 -4.04 5.46
C SER A 355 -23.41 -3.46 4.66
N PRO A 356 -23.63 -2.14 4.65
CA PRO A 356 -24.61 -1.52 3.76
C PRO A 356 -24.36 -1.78 2.26
N ALA A 357 -23.11 -2.08 1.89
CA ALA A 357 -22.72 -2.46 0.53
C ALA A 357 -22.89 -3.97 0.25
N GLY A 358 -23.31 -4.77 1.23
CA GLY A 358 -23.50 -6.21 1.11
C GLY A 358 -22.26 -7.06 1.34
N ALA A 359 -21.12 -6.46 1.76
CA ALA A 359 -19.90 -7.18 2.08
C ALA A 359 -20.01 -7.87 3.45
N LYS A 360 -19.44 -9.07 3.56
CA LYS A 360 -19.49 -9.89 4.77
C LYS A 360 -18.50 -9.37 5.83
N GLN A 361 -19.02 -9.16 7.02
CA GLN A 361 -18.25 -8.69 8.18
C GLN A 361 -18.84 -9.28 9.46
N TRP A 362 -18.21 -9.03 10.59
CA TRP A 362 -18.62 -9.58 11.87
C TRP A 362 -18.97 -8.47 12.86
N VAL A 363 -20.00 -8.67 13.65
CA VAL A 363 -20.44 -7.73 14.69
C VAL A 363 -20.36 -8.40 16.06
N ALA A 364 -19.98 -7.63 17.08
CA ALA A 364 -19.91 -8.13 18.45
C ALA A 364 -21.31 -8.50 18.96
N LYS A 365 -21.48 -9.79 19.33
CA LYS A 365 -22.73 -10.32 19.89
C LYS A 365 -22.95 -9.76 21.27
N ASP A 366 -24.20 -9.39 21.56
CA ASP A 366 -24.62 -8.90 22.88
C ASP A 366 -23.83 -7.68 23.41
N ALA A 367 -23.08 -6.96 22.55
CA ALA A 367 -22.40 -5.73 22.91
C ALA A 367 -23.35 -4.52 22.93
N ASP A 368 -23.00 -3.53 23.74
CA ASP A 368 -23.62 -2.21 23.69
C ASP A 368 -23.08 -1.39 22.50
N ASN A 369 -23.77 -0.31 22.16
CA ASN A 369 -23.27 0.69 21.21
C ASN A 369 -22.20 1.54 21.88
N VAL A 370 -20.94 1.17 21.70
CA VAL A 370 -19.77 1.84 22.30
C VAL A 370 -18.88 2.52 21.27
N ILE A 371 -19.18 2.34 20.00
CA ILE A 371 -18.43 2.93 18.90
C ILE A 371 -19.04 4.28 18.50
N PRO A 372 -18.24 5.35 18.44
CA PRO A 372 -18.70 6.67 18.02
C PRO A 372 -19.01 6.72 16.52
N ASP A 373 -20.01 7.48 16.15
CA ASP A 373 -20.23 7.89 14.76
C ASP A 373 -19.08 8.80 14.29
N PRO A 374 -18.54 8.59 13.09
CA PRO A 374 -17.38 9.32 12.60
C PRO A 374 -17.56 10.84 12.50
N MET A 375 -18.78 11.31 12.26
CA MET A 375 -19.06 12.72 12.03
C MET A 375 -19.68 13.42 13.25
N THR A 376 -20.50 12.70 14.02
CA THR A 376 -21.23 13.29 15.17
C THR A 376 -20.59 12.97 16.53
N GLY A 377 -19.82 11.88 16.61
CA GLY A 377 -19.24 11.38 17.86
C GLY A 377 -20.25 10.67 18.77
N GLU A 378 -21.52 10.53 18.36
CA GLU A 378 -22.52 9.81 19.13
C GLU A 378 -22.25 8.31 19.14
N LEU A 379 -22.45 7.64 20.28
CA LEU A 379 -22.27 6.19 20.40
C LEU A 379 -23.44 5.44 19.74
N THR A 380 -23.26 5.04 18.50
CA THR A 380 -24.35 4.50 17.66
C THR A 380 -24.10 3.08 17.16
N ARG A 381 -22.89 2.56 17.31
CA ARG A 381 -22.49 1.27 16.69
C ARG A 381 -21.82 0.34 17.70
N LYS A 382 -21.94 -0.94 17.42
CA LYS A 382 -21.20 -2.00 18.10
C LYS A 382 -19.81 -2.19 17.48
N PRO A 383 -18.83 -2.77 18.19
CA PRO A 383 -17.58 -3.20 17.58
C PRO A 383 -17.83 -4.18 16.43
N THR A 384 -17.05 -4.04 15.36
CA THR A 384 -17.11 -4.90 14.19
C THR A 384 -15.70 -5.39 13.80
N MET A 385 -15.61 -6.54 13.14
CA MET A 385 -14.37 -7.17 12.70
C MET A 385 -14.49 -7.69 11.28
N LEU A 386 -13.35 -7.82 10.61
CA LEU A 386 -13.20 -8.53 9.35
C LEU A 386 -13.07 -10.04 9.61
N THR A 387 -13.29 -10.86 8.59
CA THR A 387 -12.96 -12.30 8.67
C THR A 387 -11.44 -12.48 8.92
N THR A 388 -10.63 -11.64 8.31
CA THR A 388 -9.17 -11.61 8.50
C THR A 388 -8.74 -11.16 9.90
N ASP A 389 -9.53 -10.37 10.62
CA ASP A 389 -9.26 -10.07 12.03
C ASP A 389 -9.51 -11.28 12.92
N LEU A 390 -10.62 -12.00 12.67
CA LEU A 390 -10.92 -13.21 13.44
C LEU A 390 -9.91 -14.32 13.17
N ALA A 391 -9.19 -14.31 12.05
CA ALA A 391 -8.06 -15.20 11.78
C ALA A 391 -7.01 -15.12 12.90
N LEU A 392 -6.77 -13.93 13.44
CA LEU A 392 -5.82 -13.70 14.54
C LEU A 392 -6.23 -14.38 15.86
N ARG A 393 -7.52 -14.66 16.04
CA ARG A 393 -8.05 -15.35 17.23
C ARG A 393 -8.14 -16.86 17.04
N VAL A 394 -8.35 -17.36 15.80
CA VAL A 394 -8.64 -18.77 15.56
C VAL A 394 -7.43 -19.57 15.09
N ASP A 395 -6.46 -18.96 14.44
CA ASP A 395 -5.19 -19.63 14.09
C ASP A 395 -4.37 -19.84 15.37
N PRO A 396 -3.90 -21.07 15.67
CA PRO A 396 -3.23 -21.35 16.94
C PRO A 396 -1.96 -20.54 17.21
N ILE A 397 -1.20 -20.20 16.16
CA ILE A 397 0.03 -19.42 16.29
C ILE A 397 -0.31 -17.96 16.57
N TYR A 398 -1.24 -17.40 15.80
CA TYR A 398 -1.70 -16.01 16.03
C TYR A 398 -2.42 -15.86 17.38
N ASP A 399 -3.22 -16.83 17.80
CA ASP A 399 -3.91 -16.80 19.12
C ASP A 399 -2.91 -16.73 20.28
N GLU A 400 -1.83 -17.51 20.22
CA GLU A 400 -0.76 -17.46 21.24
C GLU A 400 -0.11 -16.07 21.31
N ILE A 401 0.22 -15.49 20.16
CA ILE A 401 0.79 -14.13 20.06
C ILE A 401 -0.22 -13.11 20.61
N GLY A 402 -1.47 -13.18 20.19
CA GLY A 402 -2.49 -12.23 20.57
C GLY A 402 -2.83 -12.22 22.04
N ARG A 403 -2.91 -13.42 22.67
CA ARG A 403 -3.12 -13.52 24.12
C ARG A 403 -1.93 -12.98 24.92
N ARG A 404 -0.72 -13.18 24.43
CA ARG A 404 0.47 -12.60 25.03
C ARG A 404 0.44 -11.08 24.95
N PHE A 405 0.08 -10.51 23.81
CA PHE A 405 -0.05 -9.06 23.61
C PHE A 405 -1.20 -8.47 24.43
N LEU A 406 -2.33 -9.14 24.51
CA LEU A 406 -3.44 -8.72 25.37
C LEU A 406 -3.02 -8.63 26.85
N ALA A 407 -2.23 -9.60 27.31
CA ALA A 407 -1.71 -9.62 28.67
C ALA A 407 -0.56 -8.65 28.91
N ASN A 408 0.14 -8.20 27.85
CA ASN A 408 1.32 -7.32 27.92
C ASN A 408 1.23 -6.20 26.88
N PRO A 409 0.42 -5.14 27.12
CA PRO A 409 0.21 -4.04 26.17
C PRO A 409 1.50 -3.34 25.70
N ASP A 410 2.48 -3.24 26.57
CA ASP A 410 3.78 -2.61 26.23
C ASP A 410 4.56 -3.45 25.20
N GLN A 411 4.49 -4.79 25.30
CA GLN A 411 5.09 -5.68 24.29
C GLN A 411 4.39 -5.55 22.95
N PHE A 412 3.06 -5.39 22.95
CA PHE A 412 2.30 -5.14 21.73
C PHE A 412 2.71 -3.82 21.08
N ALA A 413 2.79 -2.75 21.86
CA ALA A 413 3.22 -1.45 21.35
C ALA A 413 4.64 -1.51 20.77
N GLU A 414 5.58 -2.15 21.46
CA GLU A 414 6.96 -2.32 20.97
C GLU A 414 7.01 -3.15 19.67
N ALA A 415 6.27 -4.27 19.62
CA ALA A 415 6.22 -5.13 18.45
C ALA A 415 5.62 -4.38 17.25
N PHE A 416 4.54 -3.63 17.46
CA PHE A 416 3.94 -2.82 16.40
C PHE A 416 4.88 -1.69 15.93
N ALA A 417 5.54 -0.98 16.83
CA ALA A 417 6.49 0.07 16.47
C ALA A 417 7.65 -0.45 15.61
N LYS A 418 8.23 -1.60 15.98
CA LYS A 418 9.31 -2.24 15.21
C LYS A 418 8.83 -2.80 13.87
N ALA A 419 7.67 -3.47 13.85
CA ALA A 419 7.10 -4.01 12.62
C ALA A 419 6.69 -2.89 11.64
N TRP A 420 6.15 -1.78 12.14
CA TRP A 420 5.85 -0.59 11.36
C TRP A 420 7.13 0.03 10.77
N PHE A 421 8.18 0.18 11.56
CA PHE A 421 9.46 0.66 11.08
C PHE A 421 10.03 -0.26 9.98
N LYS A 422 10.01 -1.58 10.18
CA LYS A 422 10.45 -2.56 9.17
C LYS A 422 9.62 -2.46 7.90
N LEU A 423 8.30 -2.40 8.02
CA LEU A 423 7.39 -2.25 6.87
C LEU A 423 7.80 -1.09 5.97
N LEU A 424 8.10 0.06 6.58
CA LEU A 424 8.38 1.29 5.86
C LEU A 424 9.83 1.45 5.39
N HIS A 425 10.78 0.62 5.86
CA HIS A 425 12.22 0.83 5.60
C HIS A 425 12.93 -0.38 4.98
N ARG A 426 12.28 -1.55 4.90
CA ARG A 426 12.92 -2.78 4.37
C ARG A 426 13.38 -2.69 2.93
N ASP A 427 12.85 -1.76 2.15
CA ASP A 427 13.17 -1.49 0.75
C ASP A 427 14.33 -0.48 0.56
N MET A 428 14.83 0.13 1.63
CA MET A 428 15.82 1.20 1.53
C MET A 428 17.28 0.71 1.41
N GLY A 429 17.52 -0.59 1.58
CA GLY A 429 18.86 -1.15 1.60
C GLY A 429 19.62 -0.83 2.90
N PRO A 430 20.97 -0.72 2.85
CA PRO A 430 21.79 -0.59 4.06
C PRO A 430 21.54 0.73 4.81
N VAL A 431 21.67 0.68 6.12
CA VAL A 431 21.44 1.84 7.02
C VAL A 431 22.29 3.06 6.67
N SER A 432 23.45 2.85 6.03
CA SER A 432 24.33 3.93 5.55
C SER A 432 23.66 4.85 4.50
N ARG A 433 22.55 4.42 3.88
CA ARG A 433 21.77 5.23 2.95
C ARG A 433 20.70 6.07 3.65
N TYR A 434 20.46 5.83 4.94
CA TYR A 434 19.42 6.55 5.67
C TYR A 434 19.90 7.92 6.10
N LEU A 435 19.12 8.94 5.80
CA LEU A 435 19.38 10.31 6.24
C LEU A 435 18.72 10.55 7.60
N ARG A 436 19.47 11.23 8.49
CA ARG A 436 19.12 11.51 9.89
C ARG A 436 18.12 12.69 9.99
N PRO A 437 17.50 13.02 11.16
CA PRO A 437 18.04 12.73 12.50
C PRO A 437 17.39 11.54 13.24
N TRP A 438 16.27 10.96 12.80
CA TRP A 438 15.48 10.00 13.58
C TRP A 438 15.77 8.53 13.25
N VAL A 439 16.90 8.26 12.65
CA VAL A 439 17.32 6.88 12.32
C VAL A 439 17.68 6.15 13.62
N PRO A 440 16.96 5.06 13.96
CA PRO A 440 17.26 4.28 15.17
C PRO A 440 18.49 3.39 15.00
N GLU A 441 18.85 2.68 16.07
CA GLU A 441 19.89 1.66 16.00
C GLU A 441 19.53 0.57 14.96
N PRO A 442 20.55 0.07 14.21
CA PRO A 442 20.34 -0.94 13.18
C PRO A 442 19.64 -2.18 13.70
N GLN A 443 18.68 -2.68 12.93
CA GLN A 443 17.94 -3.90 13.22
C GLN A 443 18.56 -5.09 12.47
N LEU A 444 18.38 -6.33 12.97
CA LEU A 444 18.95 -7.53 12.36
C LEU A 444 18.54 -7.71 10.89
N TRP A 445 17.32 -7.37 10.53
CA TRP A 445 16.81 -7.48 9.16
C TRP A 445 17.43 -6.47 8.17
N GLN A 446 18.20 -5.50 8.68
CA GLN A 446 18.94 -4.53 7.87
C GLN A 446 20.35 -5.03 7.51
N ASP A 447 20.69 -6.26 7.89
CA ASP A 447 21.99 -6.88 7.63
C ASP A 447 23.18 -5.94 7.96
N PRO A 448 23.30 -5.45 9.20
CA PRO A 448 24.30 -4.47 9.54
C PRO A 448 25.70 -5.02 9.30
N VAL A 449 26.43 -4.37 8.42
CA VAL A 449 27.82 -4.73 8.13
C VAL A 449 28.71 -4.30 9.31
N PRO A 450 29.47 -5.21 9.93
CA PRO A 450 30.40 -4.84 10.99
C PRO A 450 31.40 -3.77 10.53
N PRO A 451 31.85 -2.88 11.41
CA PRO A 451 32.91 -1.94 11.06
C PRO A 451 34.15 -2.68 10.58
N VAL A 452 34.81 -2.12 9.60
CA VAL A 452 36.07 -2.67 9.07
C VAL A 452 37.15 -2.52 10.13
N ASP A 453 37.80 -3.62 10.46
CA ASP A 453 38.85 -3.70 11.46
C ASP A 453 40.30 -3.87 10.88
N HIS A 454 40.41 -3.70 9.56
CA HIS A 454 41.65 -3.78 8.81
C HIS A 454 41.80 -2.58 7.87
N GLU A 455 43.03 -2.37 7.38
CA GLU A 455 43.34 -1.31 6.45
C GLU A 455 42.67 -1.58 5.09
N LEU A 456 41.92 -0.60 4.58
CA LEU A 456 41.31 -0.69 3.28
C LEU A 456 42.32 -0.54 2.14
N ILE A 457 42.06 -1.16 0.99
CA ILE A 457 42.87 -0.97 -0.21
C ILE A 457 42.94 0.51 -0.59
N GLY A 458 44.15 0.99 -0.83
CA GLY A 458 44.41 2.37 -1.26
C GLY A 458 44.68 2.46 -2.76
N ASP A 459 44.97 3.65 -3.25
CA ASP A 459 45.27 3.93 -4.65
C ASP A 459 46.41 3.10 -5.21
N ALA A 460 47.41 2.78 -4.37
CA ALA A 460 48.56 1.93 -4.72
C ALA A 460 48.11 0.49 -5.03
N ASP A 461 47.25 -0.04 -4.21
CA ASP A 461 46.70 -1.40 -4.39
C ASP A 461 45.79 -1.47 -5.62
N ILE A 462 44.93 -0.43 -5.83
CA ILE A 462 44.08 -0.29 -7.01
C ILE A 462 44.96 -0.22 -8.28
N THR A 463 46.07 0.48 -8.23
CA THR A 463 47.00 0.57 -9.35
C THR A 463 47.65 -0.78 -9.65
N ALA A 464 48.08 -1.51 -8.59
CA ALA A 464 48.66 -2.82 -8.72
C ALA A 464 47.67 -3.86 -9.30
N LEU A 465 46.38 -3.75 -8.94
CA LEU A 465 45.32 -4.63 -9.46
C LEU A 465 44.96 -4.38 -10.94
N LYS A 466 45.28 -3.19 -11.46
CA LYS A 466 45.00 -2.79 -12.86
C LYS A 466 46.15 -3.13 -13.80
N THR A 467 47.32 -3.54 -13.31
CA THR A 467 48.48 -3.97 -14.09
C THR A 467 48.52 -5.46 -14.25
#